data_5e1d46e694465d57afdd6f6a7f57b73a
#
_entry.id   5e1d46e694465d57afdd6f6a7f57b73a
#
_cell.length_a   1.000
_cell.length_b   1.000
_cell.length_c   1.000
_cell.angle_alpha   90.00
_cell.angle_beta   90.00
_cell.angle_gamma   90.00
#
_symmetry.space_group_name_H-M   'P 1'
#
loop_
_entity.id
_entity.type
_entity.pdbx_description
1 polymer ?
#
loop_
_entity_poly.entity_id
_entity_poly.type
_entity_poly.pdbx_seq_one_letter_code
_entity_poly.pdbx_strand_id
1 'polypeptide(L)'
;MISRKKGHPAPKSDKRWQKTHERLLDVGMSLLSLHGAEAVTVEMITEAASVSKQTFAHHFLDLESVIDEAWQESIRMVEVRVTAANQGEPDPAKRIVRGMAVYVRMAMIEPDRFRFLNRYWFKSLAIAQGNSGLEADISQGMIEGRFRINDVESALFLLLGGAGALIQRILMAQSDAEARMIAQEVLLLMLTALGLQQDDAQRVTTQIIEDTLRNTSVSEHARRNTVAQTRNTIAPHFQI
;
A
#
# COMPACT_ATOMS: atom_id res chain seq x y z
N MET A 1 -46.15 5.69 -18.25
CA MET A 1 -45.05 6.35 -17.52
C MET A 1 -43.79 5.52 -17.74
N ILE A 2 -42.88 5.99 -18.61
CA ILE A 2 -41.70 5.25 -19.01
C ILE A 2 -40.57 5.64 -18.07
N SER A 3 -40.13 4.71 -17.24
CA SER A 3 -39.02 4.85 -16.31
C SER A 3 -37.72 5.10 -17.10
N ARG A 4 -37.08 6.28 -16.96
CA ARG A 4 -35.77 6.56 -17.51
C ARG A 4 -34.73 5.68 -16.82
N LYS A 5 -34.20 4.70 -17.54
CA LYS A 5 -32.99 3.95 -17.14
C LYS A 5 -31.85 4.94 -16.89
N LYS A 6 -31.32 4.95 -15.69
CA LYS A 6 -30.06 5.66 -15.35
C LYS A 6 -28.97 5.17 -16.31
N GLY A 7 -28.35 6.12 -17.01
CA GLY A 7 -27.35 5.83 -18.04
C GLY A 7 -26.19 5.03 -17.48
N HIS A 8 -25.79 4.02 -18.25
CA HIS A 8 -24.55 3.27 -18.01
C HIS A 8 -23.36 4.23 -18.15
N PRO A 9 -22.31 4.06 -17.34
CA PRO A 9 -21.07 4.80 -17.55
C PRO A 9 -20.53 4.53 -18.96
N ALA A 10 -19.95 5.56 -19.58
CA ALA A 10 -19.36 5.48 -20.92
C ALA A 10 -18.31 4.35 -21.01
N PRO A 11 -18.12 3.72 -22.17
CA PRO A 11 -17.21 2.60 -22.32
C PRO A 11 -15.78 3.01 -21.91
N LYS A 12 -15.14 2.19 -21.07
CA LYS A 12 -13.78 2.36 -20.50
C LYS A 12 -12.64 2.49 -21.56
N SER A 13 -12.96 2.55 -22.83
CA SER A 13 -12.02 2.61 -23.97
C SER A 13 -11.66 4.03 -24.45
N ASP A 14 -12.31 5.06 -23.94
CA ASP A 14 -11.97 6.44 -24.31
C ASP A 14 -10.77 6.94 -23.49
N LYS A 15 -9.66 7.26 -24.16
CA LYS A 15 -8.43 7.80 -23.52
C LYS A 15 -8.71 9.05 -22.67
N ARG A 16 -9.69 9.87 -23.06
CA ARG A 16 -10.08 11.06 -22.31
C ARG A 16 -10.79 10.67 -21.00
N TRP A 17 -11.67 9.68 -21.08
CA TRP A 17 -12.35 9.13 -19.89
C TRP A 17 -11.34 8.56 -18.92
N GLN A 18 -10.42 7.70 -19.39
CA GLN A 18 -9.36 7.10 -18.57
C GLN A 18 -8.50 8.17 -17.87
N LYS A 19 -8.01 9.18 -18.62
CA LYS A 19 -7.19 10.25 -18.04
C LYS A 19 -7.94 11.05 -16.96
N THR A 20 -9.23 11.27 -17.13
CA THR A 20 -10.05 11.99 -16.14
C THR A 20 -10.28 11.11 -14.91
N HIS A 21 -10.54 9.81 -15.11
CA HIS A 21 -10.73 8.83 -14.05
C HIS A 21 -9.47 8.69 -13.20
N GLU A 22 -8.31 8.45 -13.81
CA GLU A 22 -7.00 8.38 -13.12
C GLU A 22 -6.73 9.66 -12.32
N ARG A 23 -6.96 10.83 -12.90
CA ARG A 23 -6.77 12.10 -12.19
C ARG A 23 -7.67 12.25 -10.97
N LEU A 24 -8.95 11.84 -11.06
CA LEU A 24 -9.87 11.85 -9.94
C LEU A 24 -9.41 10.89 -8.84
N LEU A 25 -8.91 9.71 -9.23
CA LEU A 25 -8.41 8.69 -8.31
C LEU A 25 -7.14 9.18 -7.60
N ASP A 26 -6.17 9.74 -8.31
CA ASP A 26 -4.92 10.27 -7.76
C ASP A 26 -5.16 11.43 -6.79
N VAL A 27 -6.02 12.37 -7.18
CA VAL A 27 -6.40 13.51 -6.32
C VAL A 27 -7.15 13.02 -5.09
N GLY A 28 -8.12 12.10 -5.26
CA GLY A 28 -8.85 11.48 -4.16
C GLY A 28 -7.92 10.79 -3.18
N MET A 29 -7.02 9.94 -3.67
CA MET A 29 -6.03 9.25 -2.85
C MET A 29 -5.12 10.24 -2.09
N SER A 30 -4.65 11.30 -2.74
CA SER A 30 -3.81 12.32 -2.11
C SER A 30 -4.55 13.04 -0.97
N LEU A 31 -5.78 13.51 -1.21
CA LEU A 31 -6.61 14.15 -0.18
C LEU A 31 -6.92 13.20 0.98
N LEU A 32 -7.29 11.96 0.68
CA LEU A 32 -7.59 10.92 1.67
C LEU A 32 -6.37 10.54 2.49
N SER A 33 -5.17 10.53 1.91
CA SER A 33 -3.93 10.26 2.64
C SER A 33 -3.61 11.35 3.67
N LEU A 34 -3.91 12.60 3.35
CA LEU A 34 -3.63 13.77 4.20
C LEU A 34 -4.70 13.98 5.27
N HIS A 35 -5.96 13.93 4.88
CA HIS A 35 -7.07 14.39 5.73
C HIS A 35 -7.94 13.25 6.29
N GLY A 36 -7.96 12.09 5.63
CA GLY A 36 -8.87 10.97 5.96
C GLY A 36 -10.27 11.14 5.37
N ALA A 37 -11.05 10.04 5.35
CA ALA A 37 -12.38 10.01 4.75
C ALA A 37 -13.40 10.94 5.44
N GLU A 38 -13.23 11.16 6.74
CA GLU A 38 -14.15 11.99 7.54
C GLU A 38 -14.06 13.48 7.18
N ALA A 39 -12.92 13.92 6.66
CA ALA A 39 -12.67 15.32 6.30
C ALA A 39 -12.71 15.58 4.79
N VAL A 40 -12.65 14.54 3.95
CA VAL A 40 -12.65 14.69 2.49
C VAL A 40 -14.05 14.62 1.93
N THR A 41 -14.40 15.55 1.03
CA THR A 41 -15.68 15.58 0.35
C THR A 41 -15.50 15.43 -1.17
N VAL A 42 -16.60 15.07 -1.86
CA VAL A 42 -16.61 15.02 -3.33
C VAL A 42 -16.31 16.39 -3.92
N GLU A 43 -16.76 17.47 -3.27
CA GLU A 43 -16.45 18.85 -3.66
C GLU A 43 -14.95 19.11 -3.68
N MET A 44 -14.24 18.74 -2.62
CA MET A 44 -12.77 18.88 -2.54
C MET A 44 -12.05 18.15 -3.67
N ILE A 45 -12.49 16.92 -3.98
CA ILE A 45 -11.91 16.12 -5.06
C ILE A 45 -12.18 16.76 -6.42
N THR A 46 -13.41 17.21 -6.68
CA THR A 46 -13.80 17.82 -7.97
C THR A 46 -13.10 19.15 -8.20
N GLU A 47 -12.96 19.96 -7.16
CA GLU A 47 -12.24 21.22 -7.20
C GLU A 47 -10.75 21.01 -7.49
N ALA A 48 -10.09 20.16 -6.72
CA ALA A 48 -8.67 19.84 -6.90
C ALA A 48 -8.38 19.15 -8.25
N ALA A 49 -9.31 18.30 -8.74
CA ALA A 49 -9.23 17.70 -10.06
C ALA A 49 -9.67 18.63 -11.21
N SER A 50 -10.17 19.85 -10.91
CA SER A 50 -10.71 20.79 -11.90
C SER A 50 -11.76 20.16 -12.81
N VAL A 51 -12.75 19.47 -12.23
CA VAL A 51 -13.88 18.86 -12.93
C VAL A 51 -15.20 19.22 -12.26
N SER A 52 -16.33 19.07 -12.97
CA SER A 52 -17.66 19.26 -12.40
C SER A 52 -18.09 18.06 -11.55
N LYS A 53 -19.02 18.27 -10.59
CA LYS A 53 -19.67 17.17 -9.85
C LYS A 53 -20.36 16.17 -10.79
N GLN A 54 -20.90 16.64 -11.91
CA GLN A 54 -21.51 15.77 -12.93
C GLN A 54 -20.44 14.88 -13.57
N THR A 55 -19.25 15.42 -13.85
CA THR A 55 -18.13 14.63 -14.36
C THR A 55 -17.71 13.58 -13.33
N PHE A 56 -17.59 13.95 -12.05
CA PHE A 56 -17.30 12.98 -10.99
C PHE A 56 -18.33 11.84 -10.97
N ALA A 57 -19.62 12.16 -10.97
CA ALA A 57 -20.71 11.17 -10.95
C ALA A 57 -20.74 10.23 -12.16
N HIS A 58 -20.05 10.57 -13.26
CA HIS A 58 -19.83 9.65 -14.40
C HIS A 58 -18.69 8.65 -14.16
N HIS A 59 -17.81 8.91 -13.19
CA HIS A 59 -16.65 8.06 -12.87
C HIS A 59 -16.82 7.29 -11.58
N PHE A 60 -17.38 7.92 -10.54
CA PHE A 60 -17.51 7.38 -9.20
C PHE A 60 -18.91 7.63 -8.67
N LEU A 61 -19.47 6.67 -7.94
CA LEU A 61 -20.79 6.79 -7.34
C LEU A 61 -20.75 7.77 -6.15
N ASP A 62 -19.72 7.64 -5.32
CA ASP A 62 -19.51 8.34 -4.07
C ASP A 62 -18.03 8.31 -3.66
N LEU A 63 -17.71 8.88 -2.50
CA LEU A 63 -16.36 8.87 -1.94
C LEU A 63 -15.87 7.45 -1.60
N GLU A 64 -16.75 6.57 -1.15
CA GLU A 64 -16.40 5.19 -0.80
C GLU A 64 -15.91 4.43 -2.04
N SER A 65 -16.54 4.64 -3.20
CA SER A 65 -16.09 4.04 -4.46
C SER A 65 -14.71 4.52 -4.91
N VAL A 66 -14.33 5.76 -4.59
CA VAL A 66 -12.96 6.26 -4.79
C VAL A 66 -11.98 5.56 -3.86
N ILE A 67 -12.34 5.41 -2.58
CA ILE A 67 -11.51 4.73 -1.58
C ILE A 67 -11.25 3.28 -1.99
N ASP A 68 -12.32 2.56 -2.35
CA ASP A 68 -12.24 1.16 -2.71
C ASP A 68 -11.38 0.94 -3.96
N GLU A 69 -11.56 1.75 -4.99
CA GLU A 69 -10.78 1.62 -6.23
C GLU A 69 -9.31 2.01 -6.02
N ALA A 70 -9.04 3.11 -5.30
CA ALA A 70 -7.68 3.54 -4.97
C ALA A 70 -6.94 2.48 -4.15
N TRP A 71 -7.65 1.83 -3.23
CA TRP A 71 -7.11 0.76 -2.41
C TRP A 71 -6.78 -0.47 -3.26
N GLN A 72 -7.74 -0.95 -4.06
CA GLN A 72 -7.55 -2.12 -4.93
C GLN A 72 -6.42 -1.92 -5.94
N GLU A 73 -6.34 -0.75 -6.56
CA GLU A 73 -5.26 -0.42 -7.49
C GLU A 73 -3.90 -0.42 -6.80
N SER A 74 -3.83 0.19 -5.60
CA SER A 74 -2.58 0.26 -4.83
C SER A 74 -2.10 -1.12 -4.40
N ILE A 75 -2.99 -1.98 -3.90
CA ILE A 75 -2.63 -3.37 -3.54
C ILE A 75 -2.20 -4.16 -4.77
N ARG A 76 -2.98 -4.12 -5.87
CA ARG A 76 -2.61 -4.82 -7.11
C ARG A 76 -1.23 -4.43 -7.61
N MET A 77 -0.89 -3.14 -7.54
CA MET A 77 0.42 -2.65 -7.93
C MET A 77 1.55 -3.23 -7.08
N VAL A 78 1.32 -3.39 -5.77
CA VAL A 78 2.31 -4.01 -4.86
C VAL A 78 2.40 -5.51 -5.11
N GLU A 79 1.26 -6.22 -5.26
CA GLU A 79 1.21 -7.66 -5.50
C GLU A 79 1.97 -8.07 -6.77
N VAL A 80 1.83 -7.32 -7.85
CA VAL A 80 2.60 -7.56 -9.09
C VAL A 80 4.11 -7.50 -8.81
N ARG A 81 4.56 -6.55 -8.00
CA ARG A 81 5.98 -6.42 -7.65
C ARG A 81 6.45 -7.52 -6.70
N VAL A 82 5.63 -7.90 -5.73
CA VAL A 82 5.91 -9.01 -4.80
C VAL A 82 6.03 -10.32 -5.57
N THR A 83 5.07 -10.60 -6.47
CA THR A 83 5.09 -11.80 -7.32
C THR A 83 6.35 -11.84 -8.18
N ALA A 84 6.70 -10.75 -8.84
CA ALA A 84 7.93 -10.66 -9.65
C ALA A 84 9.20 -10.85 -8.79
N ALA A 85 9.24 -10.26 -7.60
CA ALA A 85 10.39 -10.38 -6.70
C ALA A 85 10.58 -11.81 -6.17
N ASN A 86 9.49 -12.56 -5.99
CA ASN A 86 9.51 -13.92 -5.46
C ASN A 86 9.64 -15.02 -6.53
N GLN A 87 9.74 -14.64 -7.81
CA GLN A 87 9.81 -15.61 -8.89
C GLN A 87 11.03 -16.53 -8.72
N GLY A 88 10.78 -17.85 -8.66
CA GLY A 88 11.83 -18.87 -8.54
C GLY A 88 12.45 -19.02 -7.15
N GLU A 89 11.94 -18.34 -6.12
CA GLU A 89 12.42 -18.51 -4.74
C GLU A 89 11.71 -19.67 -4.05
N PRO A 90 12.39 -20.77 -3.69
CA PRO A 90 11.76 -21.91 -3.05
C PRO A 90 11.51 -21.71 -1.54
N ASP A 91 12.35 -20.93 -0.83
CA ASP A 91 12.26 -20.76 0.63
C ASP A 91 11.11 -19.83 1.01
N PRO A 92 10.05 -20.32 1.69
CA PRO A 92 8.92 -19.49 2.10
C PRO A 92 9.31 -18.36 3.05
N ALA A 93 10.33 -18.53 3.90
CA ALA A 93 10.83 -17.46 4.76
C ALA A 93 11.42 -16.31 3.96
N LYS A 94 12.17 -16.62 2.89
CA LYS A 94 12.71 -15.60 1.99
C LYS A 94 11.61 -14.90 1.20
N ARG A 95 10.57 -15.63 0.76
CA ARG A 95 9.44 -15.02 0.03
C ARG A 95 8.68 -14.03 0.92
N ILE A 96 8.42 -14.38 2.19
CA ILE A 96 7.75 -13.49 3.15
C ILE A 96 8.58 -12.22 3.37
N VAL A 97 9.87 -12.35 3.67
CA VAL A 97 10.75 -11.18 3.92
C VAL A 97 10.87 -10.32 2.66
N ARG A 98 11.01 -10.93 1.48
CA ARG A 98 11.13 -10.20 0.21
C ARG A 98 9.84 -9.47 -0.15
N GLY A 99 8.69 -10.11 0.08
CA GLY A 99 7.39 -9.45 -0.04
C GLY A 99 7.29 -8.21 0.84
N MET A 100 7.61 -8.33 2.12
CA MET A 100 7.62 -7.20 3.05
C MET A 100 8.65 -6.12 2.67
N ALA A 101 9.84 -6.51 2.19
CA ALA A 101 10.85 -5.56 1.72
C ALA A 101 10.38 -4.77 0.49
N VAL A 102 9.56 -5.36 -0.39
CA VAL A 102 8.90 -4.64 -1.49
C VAL A 102 7.95 -3.58 -0.94
N TYR A 103 7.12 -3.88 0.07
CA TYR A 103 6.26 -2.90 0.73
C TYR A 103 7.08 -1.76 1.34
N VAL A 104 8.15 -2.07 2.07
CA VAL A 104 9.08 -1.08 2.65
C VAL A 104 9.65 -0.17 1.57
N ARG A 105 10.21 -0.75 0.50
CA ARG A 105 10.77 0.00 -0.62
C ARG A 105 9.75 0.94 -1.25
N MET A 106 8.55 0.47 -1.46
CA MET A 106 7.50 1.28 -2.07
C MET A 106 7.01 2.38 -1.14
N ALA A 107 6.91 2.12 0.18
CA ALA A 107 6.60 3.16 1.17
C ALA A 107 7.65 4.28 1.18
N MET A 108 8.92 3.96 0.92
CA MET A 108 9.99 4.95 0.78
C MET A 108 9.89 5.77 -0.52
N ILE A 109 9.44 5.17 -1.61
CA ILE A 109 9.36 5.79 -2.95
C ILE A 109 8.05 6.57 -3.16
N GLU A 110 6.94 6.00 -2.71
CA GLU A 110 5.58 6.53 -2.89
C GLU A 110 4.88 6.74 -1.52
N PRO A 111 5.42 7.63 -0.64
CA PRO A 111 4.96 7.75 0.75
C PRO A 111 3.48 8.12 0.86
N ASP A 112 2.94 8.94 -0.05
CA ASP A 112 1.54 9.37 0.01
C ASP A 112 0.58 8.20 -0.26
N ARG A 113 0.89 7.36 -1.24
CA ARG A 113 0.14 6.12 -1.50
C ARG A 113 0.17 5.19 -0.30
N PHE A 114 1.33 5.06 0.35
CA PHE A 114 1.46 4.19 1.52
C PHE A 114 0.87 4.78 2.81
N ARG A 115 0.78 6.11 2.95
CA ARG A 115 -0.04 6.75 3.99
C ARG A 115 -1.52 6.43 3.79
N PHE A 116 -2.01 6.51 2.54
CA PHE A 116 -3.36 6.11 2.19
C PHE A 116 -3.58 4.63 2.51
N LEU A 117 -2.76 3.71 1.98
CA LEU A 117 -2.86 2.27 2.25
C LEU A 117 -2.86 1.97 3.75
N ASN A 118 -1.96 2.57 4.51
CA ASN A 118 -1.84 2.32 5.95
C ASN A 118 -3.05 2.82 6.75
N ARG A 119 -3.65 3.92 6.34
CA ARG A 119 -4.87 4.45 6.97
C ARG A 119 -6.04 3.48 6.85
N TYR A 120 -6.14 2.80 5.73
CA TYR A 120 -7.23 1.84 5.45
C TYR A 120 -6.80 0.37 5.65
N TRP A 121 -5.60 0.13 6.16
CA TRP A 121 -5.00 -1.21 6.28
C TRP A 121 -5.89 -2.21 7.00
N PHE A 122 -6.41 -1.83 8.17
CA PHE A 122 -7.24 -2.72 8.99
C PHE A 122 -8.68 -2.89 8.47
N LYS A 123 -9.22 -1.91 7.74
CA LYS A 123 -10.52 -2.05 7.06
C LYS A 123 -10.46 -3.19 6.04
N SER A 124 -9.34 -3.34 5.38
CA SER A 124 -9.13 -4.35 4.35
C SER A 124 -8.70 -5.71 4.89
N LEU A 125 -8.15 -5.81 6.11
CA LEU A 125 -7.91 -7.10 6.77
C LEU A 125 -9.20 -7.89 6.99
N ALA A 126 -10.33 -7.22 7.19
CA ALA A 126 -11.64 -7.87 7.27
C ALA A 126 -12.08 -8.50 5.92
N ILE A 127 -11.46 -8.10 4.80
CA ILE A 127 -11.72 -8.60 3.45
C ILE A 127 -10.59 -9.56 3.00
N ALA A 128 -9.90 -10.19 3.94
CA ALA A 128 -8.64 -10.93 3.77
C ALA A 128 -8.64 -12.12 2.77
N GLN A 129 -9.61 -12.22 1.88
CA GLN A 129 -9.61 -13.16 0.75
C GLN A 129 -8.53 -12.87 -0.31
N GLY A 130 -7.75 -11.78 -0.17
CA GLY A 130 -6.72 -11.36 -1.12
C GLY A 130 -5.29 -11.77 -0.77
N ASN A 131 -5.01 -12.33 0.42
CA ASN A 131 -3.66 -12.68 0.86
C ASN A 131 -3.26 -14.14 0.60
N SER A 132 -3.86 -14.78 -0.42
CA SER A 132 -3.63 -16.18 -0.75
C SER A 132 -2.14 -16.54 -0.96
N GLY A 133 -1.33 -15.61 -1.45
CA GLY A 133 0.11 -15.81 -1.60
C GLY A 133 0.84 -15.92 -0.26
N LEU A 134 0.59 -15.02 0.67
CA LEU A 134 1.20 -15.04 2.00
C LEU A 134 0.71 -16.24 2.81
N GLU A 135 -0.58 -16.55 2.75
CA GLU A 135 -1.17 -17.73 3.39
C GLU A 135 -0.55 -19.02 2.86
N ALA A 136 -0.35 -19.14 1.54
CA ALA A 136 0.31 -20.28 0.92
C ALA A 136 1.78 -20.39 1.38
N ASP A 137 2.52 -19.28 1.50
CA ASP A 137 3.89 -19.27 2.00
C ASP A 137 3.97 -19.72 3.46
N ILE A 138 3.05 -19.26 4.31
CA ILE A 138 2.97 -19.69 5.71
C ILE A 138 2.67 -21.20 5.79
N SER A 139 1.67 -21.66 5.05
CA SER A 139 1.26 -23.06 5.00
C SER A 139 2.39 -23.97 4.52
N GLN A 140 3.08 -23.58 3.44
CA GLN A 140 4.23 -24.31 2.92
C GLN A 140 5.35 -24.39 3.97
N GLY A 141 5.70 -23.24 4.59
CA GLY A 141 6.75 -23.23 5.62
C GLY A 141 6.43 -24.07 6.84
N MET A 142 5.16 -24.17 7.22
CA MET A 142 4.68 -25.04 8.29
C MET A 142 4.80 -26.53 7.90
N ILE A 143 4.37 -26.91 6.68
CA ILE A 143 4.45 -28.29 6.16
C ILE A 143 5.91 -28.75 6.05
N GLU A 144 6.79 -27.90 5.58
CA GLU A 144 8.23 -28.19 5.42
C GLU A 144 9.02 -28.14 6.74
N GLY A 145 8.36 -27.77 7.86
CA GLY A 145 9.02 -27.58 9.16
C GLY A 145 9.95 -26.37 9.20
N ARG A 146 9.82 -25.48 8.23
CA ARG A 146 10.54 -24.20 8.15
C ARG A 146 10.04 -23.22 9.22
N PHE A 147 8.73 -23.25 9.49
CA PHE A 147 8.06 -22.51 10.54
C PHE A 147 7.59 -23.46 11.65
N ARG A 148 7.73 -23.02 12.91
CA ARG A 148 7.31 -23.76 14.10
C ARG A 148 6.11 -23.09 14.73
N ILE A 149 5.01 -23.08 13.99
CA ILE A 149 3.71 -22.51 14.35
C ILE A 149 2.66 -23.60 14.32
N ASN A 150 1.54 -23.37 15.01
CA ASN A 150 0.45 -24.33 15.09
C ASN A 150 -0.79 -23.91 14.28
N ASP A 151 -0.85 -22.64 13.87
CA ASP A 151 -2.02 -22.08 13.21
C ASP A 151 -1.61 -21.04 12.18
N VAL A 152 -2.04 -21.29 10.91
CA VAL A 152 -1.73 -20.44 9.76
C VAL A 152 -2.45 -19.11 9.86
N GLU A 153 -3.70 -19.11 10.31
CA GLU A 153 -4.53 -17.90 10.40
C GLU A 153 -3.95 -16.90 11.42
N SER A 154 -3.57 -17.38 12.60
CA SER A 154 -2.90 -16.57 13.63
C SER A 154 -1.58 -15.98 13.13
N ALA A 155 -0.78 -16.76 12.40
CA ALA A 155 0.47 -16.28 11.80
C ALA A 155 0.20 -15.22 10.70
N LEU A 156 -0.83 -15.44 9.89
CA LEU A 156 -1.25 -14.47 8.86
C LEU A 156 -1.64 -13.13 9.49
N PHE A 157 -2.49 -13.14 10.51
CA PHE A 157 -2.89 -11.91 11.21
C PHE A 157 -1.71 -11.21 11.90
N LEU A 158 -0.78 -11.97 12.50
CA LEU A 158 0.45 -11.42 13.08
C LEU A 158 1.29 -10.69 12.02
N LEU A 159 1.52 -11.33 10.88
CA LEU A 159 2.33 -10.75 9.80
C LEU A 159 1.63 -9.54 9.17
N LEU A 160 0.33 -9.60 8.92
CA LEU A 160 -0.42 -8.48 8.35
C LEU A 160 -0.51 -7.30 9.32
N GLY A 161 -0.76 -7.57 10.60
CA GLY A 161 -0.75 -6.53 11.64
C GLY A 161 0.62 -5.87 11.78
N GLY A 162 1.67 -6.69 11.81
CA GLY A 162 3.05 -6.23 11.85
C GLY A 162 3.47 -5.46 10.59
N ALA A 163 2.97 -5.85 9.41
CA ALA A 163 3.22 -5.12 8.16
C ALA A 163 2.64 -3.69 8.21
N GLY A 164 1.42 -3.51 8.70
CA GLY A 164 0.84 -2.18 8.88
C GLY A 164 1.65 -1.33 9.85
N ALA A 165 2.07 -1.90 10.99
CA ALA A 165 2.92 -1.21 11.97
C ALA A 165 4.31 -0.87 11.39
N LEU A 166 4.90 -1.79 10.62
CA LEU A 166 6.18 -1.56 9.92
C LEU A 166 6.05 -0.40 8.93
N ILE A 167 5.04 -0.42 8.06
CA ILE A 167 4.79 0.65 7.08
C ILE A 167 4.66 2.00 7.81
N GLN A 168 3.90 2.07 8.90
CA GLN A 168 3.76 3.29 9.69
C GLN A 168 5.11 3.82 10.18
N ARG A 169 5.97 2.95 10.70
CA ARG A 169 7.30 3.34 11.16
C ARG A 169 8.22 3.78 10.01
N ILE A 170 8.16 3.12 8.85
CA ILE A 170 8.92 3.51 7.66
C ILE A 170 8.52 4.91 7.16
N LEU A 171 7.21 5.22 7.17
CA LEU A 171 6.70 6.53 6.79
C LEU A 171 7.14 7.68 7.74
N MET A 172 7.52 7.34 8.98
CA MET A 172 8.03 8.28 9.99
C MET A 172 9.56 8.35 10.03
N ALA A 173 10.27 7.45 9.35
CA ALA A 173 11.73 7.41 9.34
C ALA A 173 12.35 8.69 8.78
N GLN A 174 13.39 9.20 9.44
CA GLN A 174 14.05 10.44 9.07
C GLN A 174 15.09 10.26 7.95
N SER A 175 15.52 9.01 7.72
CA SER A 175 16.50 8.67 6.70
C SER A 175 16.27 7.27 6.13
N ASP A 176 16.84 7.00 4.95
CA ASP A 176 16.81 5.67 4.34
C ASP A 176 17.60 4.64 5.18
N ALA A 177 18.64 5.09 5.89
CA ALA A 177 19.38 4.23 6.80
C ALA A 177 18.51 3.79 7.99
N GLU A 178 17.77 4.72 8.59
CA GLU A 178 16.82 4.41 9.66
C GLU A 178 15.70 3.49 9.16
N ALA A 179 15.13 3.75 7.98
CA ALA A 179 14.11 2.90 7.39
C ALA A 179 14.62 1.45 7.20
N ARG A 180 15.84 1.27 6.70
CA ARG A 180 16.47 -0.06 6.57
C ARG A 180 16.66 -0.75 7.91
N MET A 181 17.15 -0.04 8.91
CA MET A 181 17.34 -0.58 10.26
C MET A 181 15.99 -1.03 10.86
N ILE A 182 14.97 -0.19 10.78
CA ILE A 182 13.60 -0.53 11.24
C ILE A 182 13.09 -1.78 10.52
N ALA A 183 13.24 -1.85 9.19
CA ALA A 183 12.79 -3.00 8.42
C ALA A 183 13.51 -4.28 8.85
N GLN A 184 14.83 -4.24 9.03
CA GLN A 184 15.62 -5.39 9.45
C GLN A 184 15.18 -5.91 10.82
N GLU A 185 15.03 -5.04 11.81
CA GLU A 185 14.61 -5.40 13.16
C GLU A 185 13.21 -6.01 13.20
N VAL A 186 12.24 -5.36 12.55
CA VAL A 186 10.85 -5.84 12.56
C VAL A 186 10.72 -7.16 11.81
N LEU A 187 11.37 -7.32 10.67
CA LEU A 187 11.32 -8.57 9.89
C LEU A 187 12.04 -9.72 10.59
N LEU A 188 13.13 -9.44 11.32
CA LEU A 188 13.78 -10.41 12.20
C LEU A 188 12.81 -10.91 13.27
N LEU A 189 12.11 -9.99 13.96
CA LEU A 189 11.11 -10.33 14.96
C LEU A 189 9.94 -11.15 14.35
N MET A 190 9.48 -10.81 13.17
CA MET A 190 8.43 -11.57 12.48
C MET A 190 8.87 -13.01 12.18
N LEU A 191 10.07 -13.21 11.63
CA LEU A 191 10.58 -14.56 11.35
C LEU A 191 10.82 -15.38 12.62
N THR A 192 11.32 -14.76 13.68
CA THR A 192 11.49 -15.44 14.98
C THR A 192 10.13 -15.81 15.60
N ALA A 193 9.11 -14.98 15.43
CA ALA A 193 7.74 -15.30 15.85
C ALA A 193 7.14 -16.47 15.06
N LEU A 194 7.55 -16.68 13.81
CA LEU A 194 7.21 -17.88 13.04
C LEU A 194 8.04 -19.11 13.44
N GLY A 195 8.95 -18.97 14.41
CA GLY A 195 9.73 -20.07 14.97
C GLY A 195 11.05 -20.37 14.26
N LEU A 196 11.56 -19.45 13.41
CA LEU A 196 12.92 -19.57 12.89
C LEU A 196 13.96 -19.40 14.00
N GLN A 197 15.07 -20.12 13.87
CA GLN A 197 16.23 -19.88 14.74
C GLN A 197 16.81 -18.49 14.47
N GLN A 198 17.25 -17.80 15.52
CA GLN A 198 17.66 -16.40 15.44
C GLN A 198 18.74 -16.15 14.36
N ASP A 199 19.78 -17.00 14.30
CA ASP A 199 20.87 -16.85 13.32
C ASP A 199 20.39 -17.01 11.87
N ASP A 200 19.41 -17.88 11.64
CA ASP A 200 18.82 -18.08 10.34
C ASP A 200 17.90 -16.92 9.93
N ALA A 201 17.05 -16.49 10.85
CA ALA A 201 16.23 -15.30 10.66
C ALA A 201 17.09 -14.05 10.35
N GLN A 202 18.19 -13.87 11.09
CA GLN A 202 19.14 -12.78 10.89
C GLN A 202 19.76 -12.84 9.49
N ARG A 203 20.22 -14.03 9.05
CA ARG A 203 20.80 -14.20 7.70
C ARG A 203 19.80 -13.84 6.60
N VAL A 204 18.58 -14.39 6.70
CA VAL A 204 17.53 -14.17 5.70
C VAL A 204 17.16 -12.69 5.63
N THR A 205 16.94 -12.03 6.76
CA THR A 205 16.55 -10.61 6.79
C THR A 205 17.66 -9.71 6.28
N THR A 206 18.91 -9.90 6.75
CA THR A 206 20.05 -9.07 6.31
C THR A 206 20.27 -9.17 4.81
N GLN A 207 20.33 -10.39 4.27
CA GLN A 207 20.54 -10.61 2.84
C GLN A 207 19.45 -9.90 2.00
N ILE A 208 18.19 -10.12 2.33
CA ILE A 208 17.09 -9.62 1.49
C ILE A 208 16.94 -8.10 1.61
N ILE A 209 17.11 -7.54 2.82
CA ILE A 209 17.04 -6.08 3.00
C ILE A 209 18.17 -5.39 2.23
N GLU A 210 19.40 -5.92 2.29
CA GLU A 210 20.50 -5.39 1.50
C GLU A 210 20.21 -5.46 0.01
N ASP A 211 19.76 -6.60 -0.51
CA ASP A 211 19.49 -6.79 -1.95
C ASP A 211 18.32 -5.92 -2.43
N THR A 212 17.25 -5.79 -1.63
CA THR A 212 16.03 -5.10 -2.05
C THR A 212 16.13 -3.58 -1.88
N LEU A 213 16.81 -3.10 -0.82
CA LEU A 213 16.84 -1.68 -0.46
C LEU A 213 18.17 -0.98 -0.79
N ARG A 214 19.19 -1.70 -1.32
CA ARG A 214 20.52 -1.15 -1.62
C ARG A 214 20.47 0.07 -2.56
N ASN A 215 19.60 0.04 -3.55
CA ASN A 215 19.47 1.07 -4.59
C ASN A 215 18.26 2.00 -4.38
N THR A 216 17.71 2.01 -3.19
CA THR A 216 16.57 2.88 -2.86
C THR A 216 17.09 4.21 -2.26
N SER A 217 17.98 4.89 -2.97
CA SER A 217 18.27 6.29 -2.64
C SER A 217 17.14 7.15 -3.19
N VAL A 218 16.14 7.40 -2.38
CA VAL A 218 15.19 8.47 -2.67
C VAL A 218 15.96 9.76 -2.49
N SER A 219 16.15 10.50 -3.57
CA SER A 219 16.72 11.83 -3.44
C SER A 219 15.88 12.60 -2.42
N GLU A 220 16.51 13.19 -1.40
CA GLU A 220 15.86 14.07 -0.42
C GLU A 220 15.01 15.16 -1.10
N HIS A 221 15.33 15.47 -2.35
CA HIS A 221 14.59 16.39 -3.22
C HIS A 221 13.17 15.90 -3.55
N ALA A 222 12.94 14.61 -3.77
CA ALA A 222 11.61 14.08 -4.08
C ALA A 222 10.68 14.15 -2.84
N ARG A 223 11.21 13.85 -1.64
CA ARG A 223 10.44 13.97 -0.38
C ARG A 223 10.04 15.42 -0.07
N ARG A 224 10.94 16.39 -0.29
CA ARG A 224 10.67 17.80 -0.05
C ARG A 224 9.74 18.42 -1.08
N ASN A 225 9.87 18.05 -2.35
CA ASN A 225 9.05 18.62 -3.43
C ASN A 225 7.60 18.14 -3.40
N THR A 226 7.34 16.86 -3.05
CA THR A 226 5.96 16.35 -2.94
C THR A 226 5.21 17.04 -1.79
N VAL A 227 5.85 17.19 -0.62
CA VAL A 227 5.25 17.89 0.54
C VAL A 227 5.09 19.40 0.28
N ALA A 228 6.05 20.04 -0.41
CA ALA A 228 6.00 21.46 -0.72
C ALA A 228 5.00 21.79 -1.83
N GLN A 229 4.93 20.97 -2.87
CA GLN A 229 3.95 21.15 -3.96
C GLN A 229 2.51 20.91 -3.48
N THR A 230 2.27 19.88 -2.68
CA THR A 230 0.93 19.63 -2.10
C THR A 230 0.52 20.74 -1.14
N ARG A 231 1.44 21.27 -0.31
CA ARG A 231 1.17 22.45 0.55
C ARG A 231 0.85 23.70 -0.27
N ASN A 232 1.59 23.98 -1.33
CA ASN A 232 1.39 25.18 -2.15
C ASN A 232 0.15 25.11 -3.05
N THR A 233 -0.32 23.90 -3.41
CA THR A 233 -1.53 23.74 -4.23
C THR A 233 -2.80 23.82 -3.39
N ILE A 234 -2.75 23.47 -2.10
CA ILE A 234 -3.91 23.42 -1.20
C ILE A 234 -3.99 24.64 -0.24
N ALA A 235 -2.87 25.30 0.04
CA ALA A 235 -2.79 26.41 1.00
C ALA A 235 -3.51 27.72 0.62
N PRO A 236 -3.79 28.09 -0.64
CA PRO A 236 -4.42 29.38 -0.95
C PRO A 236 -5.90 29.47 -0.60
N HIS A 237 -6.59 28.35 -0.30
CA HIS A 237 -8.06 28.35 -0.15
C HIS A 237 -8.58 28.12 1.27
N PHE A 238 -7.72 27.94 2.27
CA PHE A 238 -8.12 27.72 3.66
C PHE A 238 -7.50 28.77 4.61
N GLN A 239 -7.71 30.06 4.36
CA GLN A 239 -7.66 31.10 5.41
C GLN A 239 -9.12 31.42 5.81
N ILE A 240 -9.46 31.02 7.03
CA ILE A 240 -10.65 31.49 7.77
C ILE A 240 -10.29 32.86 8.36
#